data_3c3c5d02d69ac05528137b1335832aa8
#
_entry.id   3c3c5d02d69ac05528137b1335832aa8
#
_cell.length_a   1.000
_cell.length_b   1.000
_cell.length_c   1.000
_cell.angle_alpha   90.00
_cell.angle_beta   90.00
_cell.angle_gamma   90.00
#
_symmetry.space_group_name_H-M   'P 1'
#
loop_
_entity.id
_entity.type
_entity.pdbx_description
1 polymer ?
#
loop_
_entity_poly.entity_id
_entity_poly.type
_entity_poly.pdbx_seq_one_letter_code
_entity_poly.pdbx_strand_id
1 'polypeptide(L)'
;VLELAAAFVKAKAAGKGPSRSIVFMTVSGEEKGLWGSEYYSEHPIFPIEKTTVDLNIDMIGRIDPNRKTGDSTNYVYVVGDDKLSSDLKPISEGVNKKYSKLELDYKFNDPKDPMRIYYRSDHYNFARKGVPIIFYFDGIHIDYHQPSDTPDKIYYDIMAKRAQFVFY
;
A
#
# COMPACT_ATOMS: atom_id res chain seq x y z
N VAL A 1 -6.55 4.20 -6.44
CA VAL A 1 -7.74 3.63 -5.76
C VAL A 1 -8.92 3.48 -6.72
N LEU A 2 -9.35 4.53 -7.45
CA LEU A 2 -10.52 4.46 -8.35
C LEU A 2 -10.38 3.41 -9.46
N GLU A 3 -9.22 3.28 -10.09
CA GLU A 3 -8.96 2.25 -11.10
C GLU A 3 -9.05 0.84 -10.52
N LEU A 4 -8.56 0.64 -9.31
CA LEU A 4 -8.72 -0.64 -8.60
C LEU A 4 -10.19 -0.94 -8.34
N ALA A 5 -10.96 0.03 -7.85
CA ALA A 5 -12.39 -0.14 -7.63
C ALA A 5 -13.11 -0.53 -8.93
N ALA A 6 -12.80 0.15 -10.05
CA ALA A 6 -13.36 -0.17 -11.36
C ALA A 6 -12.99 -1.60 -11.82
N ALA A 7 -11.75 -2.03 -11.58
CA ALA A 7 -11.30 -3.38 -11.90
C ALA A 7 -12.07 -4.45 -11.09
N PHE A 8 -12.27 -4.23 -9.78
CA PHE A 8 -13.05 -5.13 -8.93
C PHE A 8 -14.53 -5.19 -9.34
N VAL A 9 -15.14 -4.05 -9.73
CA VAL A 9 -16.51 -4.02 -10.26
C VAL A 9 -16.62 -4.87 -11.52
N LYS A 10 -15.67 -4.73 -12.45
CA LYS A 10 -15.62 -5.54 -13.68
C LYS A 10 -15.44 -7.02 -13.37
N ALA A 11 -14.54 -7.37 -12.45
CA ALA A 11 -14.33 -8.76 -12.03
C ALA A 11 -15.60 -9.36 -11.42
N LYS A 12 -16.29 -8.60 -10.57
CA LYS A 12 -17.57 -9.03 -9.98
C LYS A 12 -18.64 -9.27 -11.03
N ALA A 13 -18.79 -8.35 -11.99
CA ALA A 13 -19.74 -8.50 -13.09
C ALA A 13 -19.45 -9.75 -13.95
N ALA A 14 -18.18 -10.14 -14.07
CA ALA A 14 -17.74 -11.35 -14.76
C ALA A 14 -17.83 -12.64 -13.90
N GLY A 15 -18.44 -12.59 -12.71
CA GLY A 15 -18.53 -13.73 -11.78
C GLY A 15 -17.19 -14.12 -11.10
N LYS A 16 -16.20 -13.24 -11.14
CA LYS A 16 -14.85 -13.44 -10.60
C LYS A 16 -14.51 -12.44 -9.47
N GLY A 17 -15.52 -11.85 -8.86
CA GLY A 17 -15.34 -10.90 -7.76
C GLY A 17 -14.88 -11.58 -6.47
N PRO A 18 -14.37 -10.77 -5.51
CA PRO A 18 -13.97 -11.27 -4.22
C PRO A 18 -15.15 -11.82 -3.43
N SER A 19 -14.90 -12.79 -2.56
CA SER A 19 -15.91 -13.38 -1.69
C SER A 19 -16.26 -12.49 -0.48
N ARG A 20 -15.43 -11.50 -0.17
CA ARG A 20 -15.63 -10.53 0.90
C ARG A 20 -15.86 -9.14 0.35
N SER A 21 -16.49 -8.28 1.14
CA SER A 21 -16.66 -6.87 0.80
C SER A 21 -15.29 -6.16 0.83
N ILE A 22 -15.10 -5.24 -0.12
CA ILE A 22 -13.95 -4.34 -0.16
C ILE A 22 -14.45 -2.92 0.01
N VAL A 23 -13.81 -2.17 0.89
CA VAL A 23 -14.00 -0.72 1.05
C VAL A 23 -12.86 -0.02 0.33
N PHE A 24 -13.19 0.79 -0.65
CA PHE A 24 -12.24 1.68 -1.33
C PHE A 24 -12.34 3.05 -0.68
N MET A 25 -11.27 3.47 -0.05
CA MET A 25 -11.26 4.68 0.75
C MET A 25 -10.11 5.60 0.34
N THR A 26 -10.40 6.88 0.26
CA THR A 26 -9.41 7.95 0.25
C THR A 26 -9.63 8.80 1.49
N VAL A 27 -8.56 9.17 2.16
CA VAL A 27 -8.61 9.91 3.42
C VAL A 27 -7.98 11.29 3.25
N SER A 28 -8.32 12.22 4.13
CA SER A 28 -7.85 13.60 4.10
C SER A 28 -6.89 13.86 5.26
N GLY A 29 -5.99 14.83 5.07
CA GLY A 29 -5.14 15.35 6.14
C GLY A 29 -4.04 14.39 6.60
N GLU A 30 -3.56 13.50 5.71
CA GLU A 30 -2.44 12.63 6.00
C GLU A 30 -1.22 13.45 6.45
N GLU A 31 -0.84 14.46 5.69
CA GLU A 31 0.28 15.38 5.93
C GLU A 31 0.12 16.26 7.20
N LYS A 32 -1.04 16.25 7.81
CA LYS A 32 -1.35 16.97 9.05
C LYS A 32 -1.39 16.09 10.29
N GLY A 33 -0.99 14.82 10.12
CA GLY A 33 -0.94 13.84 11.21
C GLY A 33 -1.96 12.71 11.07
N LEU A 34 -2.21 12.25 9.84
CA LEU A 34 -3.05 11.08 9.52
C LEU A 34 -4.52 11.26 9.97
N TRP A 35 -5.06 12.48 9.89
CA TRP A 35 -6.36 12.82 10.48
C TRP A 35 -7.52 11.99 9.94
N GLY A 36 -7.57 11.76 8.63
CA GLY A 36 -8.68 11.05 8.01
C GLY A 36 -8.73 9.58 8.39
N SER A 37 -7.60 8.90 8.40
CA SER A 37 -7.50 7.51 8.83
C SER A 37 -7.68 7.36 10.34
N GLU A 38 -7.20 8.31 11.15
CA GLU A 38 -7.46 8.34 12.59
C GLU A 38 -8.96 8.45 12.85
N TYR A 39 -9.63 9.42 12.23
CA TYR A 39 -11.08 9.59 12.38
C TYR A 39 -11.85 8.33 11.98
N TYR A 40 -11.53 7.73 10.81
CA TYR A 40 -12.19 6.51 10.37
C TYR A 40 -11.94 5.34 11.34
N SER A 41 -10.73 5.19 11.85
CA SER A 41 -10.38 4.11 12.77
C SER A 41 -11.11 4.23 14.13
N GLU A 42 -11.53 5.43 14.49
CA GLU A 42 -12.29 5.73 15.73
C GLU A 42 -13.81 5.74 15.50
N HIS A 43 -14.24 6.10 14.28
CA HIS A 43 -15.64 6.19 13.88
C HIS A 43 -15.90 5.39 12.60
N PRO A 44 -15.62 4.07 12.58
CA PRO A 44 -15.68 3.29 11.36
C PRO A 44 -17.13 3.05 10.91
N ILE A 45 -17.37 3.13 9.59
CA ILE A 45 -18.68 2.80 9.00
C ILE A 45 -18.98 1.29 9.17
N PHE A 46 -17.93 0.47 9.09
CA PHE A 46 -18.02 -0.97 9.38
C PHE A 46 -17.17 -1.29 10.61
N PRO A 47 -17.59 -2.21 11.48
CA PRO A 47 -16.87 -2.53 12.72
C PRO A 47 -15.39 -2.86 12.43
N ILE A 48 -14.48 -2.15 13.09
CA ILE A 48 -13.03 -2.24 12.84
C ILE A 48 -12.51 -3.66 13.11
N GLU A 49 -13.06 -4.33 14.09
CA GLU A 49 -12.73 -5.71 14.47
C GLU A 49 -13.15 -6.76 13.41
N LYS A 50 -13.96 -6.35 12.43
CA LYS A 50 -14.33 -7.18 11.26
C LYS A 50 -13.52 -6.83 10.02
N THR A 51 -12.62 -5.87 10.11
CA THR A 51 -11.70 -5.53 9.03
C THR A 51 -10.56 -6.55 9.03
N THR A 52 -10.49 -7.35 7.97
CA THR A 52 -9.52 -8.45 7.87
C THR A 52 -8.11 -7.94 7.58
N VAL A 53 -8.01 -6.91 6.76
CA VAL A 53 -6.73 -6.32 6.34
C VAL A 53 -6.96 -4.91 5.79
N ASP A 54 -6.00 -4.03 5.98
CA ASP A 54 -5.88 -2.77 5.27
C ASP A 54 -4.71 -2.86 4.27
N LEU A 55 -4.98 -2.55 3.01
CA LEU A 55 -4.00 -2.48 1.92
C LEU A 55 -3.78 -1.01 1.57
N ASN A 56 -2.82 -0.40 2.22
CA ASN A 56 -2.52 1.02 2.06
C ASN A 56 -1.61 1.27 0.85
N ILE A 57 -2.00 2.21 0.02
CA ILE A 57 -1.24 2.61 -1.17
C ILE A 57 -0.87 4.09 -1.01
N ASP A 58 0.41 4.34 -0.84
CA ASP A 58 0.94 5.69 -0.76
C ASP A 58 2.30 5.74 -1.44
N MET A 59 2.46 6.64 -2.41
CA MET A 59 3.66 6.78 -3.22
C MET A 59 4.08 5.47 -3.92
N ILE A 60 3.41 5.13 -5.03
CA ILE A 60 3.75 3.95 -5.85
C ILE A 60 4.10 4.30 -7.31
N GLY A 61 4.20 5.59 -7.64
CA GLY A 61 4.40 6.10 -8.99
C GLY A 61 5.81 6.59 -9.31
N ARG A 62 6.72 6.52 -8.36
CA ARG A 62 8.10 7.01 -8.54
C ARG A 62 9.12 5.89 -8.26
N ILE A 63 10.40 6.24 -8.19
CA ILE A 63 11.50 5.35 -7.82
C ILE A 63 12.36 5.98 -6.74
N ASP A 64 12.93 5.14 -5.86
CA ASP A 64 13.86 5.57 -4.81
C ASP A 64 15.27 5.74 -5.38
N PRO A 65 15.81 6.97 -5.48
CA PRO A 65 17.18 7.19 -5.95
C PRO A 65 18.24 6.64 -4.97
N ASN A 66 17.84 6.36 -3.75
CA ASN A 66 18.73 5.81 -2.72
C ASN A 66 18.75 4.29 -2.69
N ARG A 67 17.96 3.62 -3.55
CA ARG A 67 18.00 2.18 -3.70
C ARG A 67 19.32 1.76 -4.35
N LYS A 68 20.16 1.00 -3.61
CA LYS A 68 21.51 0.63 -4.05
C LYS A 68 21.63 -0.83 -4.48
N THR A 69 20.60 -1.64 -4.24
CA THR A 69 20.62 -3.08 -4.54
C THR A 69 19.32 -3.49 -5.24
N GLY A 70 19.40 -4.54 -6.03
CA GLY A 70 18.25 -5.08 -6.76
C GLY A 70 17.83 -4.23 -7.97
N ASP A 71 16.64 -4.52 -8.49
CA ASP A 71 16.08 -3.80 -9.64
C ASP A 71 15.72 -2.36 -9.22
N SER A 72 16.17 -1.39 -9.99
CA SER A 72 15.94 0.04 -9.69
C SER A 72 14.54 0.53 -10.03
N THR A 73 13.75 -0.24 -10.78
CA THR A 73 12.42 0.15 -11.26
C THR A 73 11.34 -0.88 -10.96
N ASN A 74 11.63 -2.16 -11.16
CA ASN A 74 10.69 -3.26 -11.02
C ASN A 74 10.62 -3.78 -9.58
N TYR A 75 10.39 -2.90 -8.62
CA TYR A 75 10.30 -3.23 -7.20
C TYR A 75 9.11 -2.54 -6.53
N VAL A 76 8.81 -2.96 -5.33
CA VAL A 76 7.94 -2.27 -4.37
C VAL A 76 8.43 -2.56 -2.94
N TYR A 77 8.47 -1.55 -2.11
CA TYR A 77 8.62 -1.76 -0.67
C TYR A 77 7.30 -2.28 -0.10
N VAL A 78 7.37 -3.37 0.63
CA VAL A 78 6.25 -4.00 1.33
C VAL A 78 6.48 -3.83 2.81
N VAL A 79 5.64 -3.04 3.45
CA VAL A 79 5.84 -2.62 4.84
C VAL A 79 4.70 -3.12 5.71
N GLY A 80 5.03 -3.80 6.80
CA GLY A 80 4.08 -4.19 7.85
C GLY A 80 3.38 -5.54 7.65
N ASP A 81 3.60 -6.23 6.55
CA ASP A 81 2.98 -7.52 6.23
C ASP A 81 3.33 -8.66 7.21
N ASP A 82 4.38 -8.47 8.01
CA ASP A 82 4.88 -9.42 9.01
C ASP A 82 4.57 -9.03 10.47
N LYS A 83 3.89 -7.90 10.71
CA LYS A 83 3.72 -7.35 12.07
C LYS A 83 2.55 -7.95 12.84
N LEU A 84 1.38 -8.07 12.21
CA LEU A 84 0.14 -8.44 12.88
C LEU A 84 -0.49 -9.73 12.32
N SER A 85 0.08 -10.30 11.26
CA SER A 85 -0.40 -11.54 10.64
C SER A 85 0.76 -12.37 10.13
N SER A 86 0.73 -13.65 10.38
CA SER A 86 1.67 -14.63 9.80
C SER A 86 1.33 -14.99 8.36
N ASP A 87 0.12 -14.69 7.89
CA ASP A 87 -0.43 -15.15 6.62
C ASP A 87 -0.20 -14.15 5.48
N LEU A 88 -0.14 -12.84 5.79
CA LEU A 88 -0.06 -11.80 4.75
C LEU A 88 1.19 -11.92 3.89
N LYS A 89 2.35 -12.10 4.51
CA LYS A 89 3.61 -12.21 3.79
C LYS A 89 3.63 -13.38 2.81
N PRO A 90 3.36 -14.64 3.19
CA PRO A 90 3.34 -15.75 2.24
C PRO A 90 2.25 -15.61 1.16
N ILE A 91 1.09 -15.02 1.47
CA ILE A 91 0.05 -14.71 0.47
C ILE A 91 0.59 -13.71 -0.54
N SER A 92 1.14 -12.59 -0.08
CA SER A 92 1.71 -11.52 -0.89
C SER A 92 2.84 -12.04 -1.81
N GLU A 93 3.77 -12.83 -1.28
CA GLU A 93 4.84 -13.46 -2.06
C GLU A 93 4.30 -14.44 -3.12
N GLY A 94 3.29 -15.24 -2.77
CA GLY A 94 2.62 -16.18 -3.68
C GLY A 94 1.92 -15.47 -4.83
N VAL A 95 1.19 -14.41 -4.53
CA VAL A 95 0.52 -13.53 -5.51
C VAL A 95 1.56 -12.89 -6.43
N ASN A 96 2.60 -12.30 -5.86
CA ASN A 96 3.65 -11.66 -6.64
C ASN A 96 4.35 -12.64 -7.59
N LYS A 97 4.72 -13.82 -7.11
CA LYS A 97 5.35 -14.86 -7.92
C LYS A 97 4.50 -15.27 -9.13
N LYS A 98 3.19 -15.31 -8.95
CA LYS A 98 2.24 -15.74 -9.98
C LYS A 98 1.92 -14.64 -10.99
N TYR A 99 1.69 -13.41 -10.54
CA TYR A 99 1.06 -12.38 -11.35
C TYR A 99 1.96 -11.18 -11.67
N SER A 100 2.70 -10.64 -10.70
CA SER A 100 3.33 -9.34 -10.85
C SER A 100 4.84 -9.38 -11.07
N LYS A 101 5.53 -10.34 -10.44
CA LYS A 101 6.99 -10.53 -10.55
C LYS A 101 7.78 -9.26 -10.25
N LEU A 102 7.34 -8.50 -9.26
CA LEU A 102 8.08 -7.39 -8.70
C LEU A 102 9.17 -7.92 -7.76
N GLU A 103 10.23 -7.18 -7.57
CA GLU A 103 11.12 -7.39 -6.44
C GLU A 103 10.46 -6.82 -5.19
N LEU A 104 10.06 -7.69 -4.25
CA LEU A 104 9.50 -7.28 -2.97
C LEU A 104 10.63 -6.95 -2.03
N ASP A 105 10.69 -5.72 -1.56
CA ASP A 105 11.73 -5.24 -0.66
C ASP A 105 11.13 -4.92 0.71
N TYR A 106 11.65 -5.56 1.74
CA TYR A 106 11.17 -5.48 3.11
C TYR A 106 12.04 -4.58 4.00
N LYS A 107 12.88 -3.76 3.40
CA LYS A 107 13.84 -2.87 4.08
C LYS A 107 13.22 -2.11 5.26
N PHE A 108 12.00 -1.63 5.10
CA PHE A 108 11.31 -0.81 6.10
C PHE A 108 10.54 -1.61 7.16
N ASN A 109 10.62 -2.95 7.12
CA ASN A 109 10.14 -3.82 8.20
C ASN A 109 11.14 -3.94 9.37
N ASP A 110 12.37 -3.46 9.18
CA ASP A 110 13.36 -3.43 10.26
C ASP A 110 12.84 -2.57 11.42
N PRO A 111 12.73 -3.10 12.65
CA PRO A 111 12.35 -2.33 13.83
C PRO A 111 13.29 -1.15 14.14
N LYS A 112 14.50 -1.18 13.58
CA LYS A 112 15.52 -0.14 13.74
C LYS A 112 15.57 0.82 12.54
N ASP A 113 14.57 0.76 11.64
CA ASP A 113 14.51 1.69 10.51
C ASP A 113 14.58 3.14 11.02
N PRO A 114 15.67 3.89 10.69
CA PRO A 114 15.85 5.25 11.18
C PRO A 114 14.80 6.22 10.62
N MET A 115 14.18 5.88 9.48
CA MET A 115 13.14 6.68 8.87
C MET A 115 11.76 6.41 9.44
N ARG A 116 11.59 5.30 10.18
CA ARG A 116 10.35 4.89 10.84
C ARG A 116 9.16 4.83 9.86
N ILE A 117 9.38 4.34 8.65
CA ILE A 117 8.39 4.31 7.56
C ILE A 117 7.11 3.60 7.97
N TYR A 118 7.19 2.53 8.77
CA TYR A 118 6.01 1.82 9.28
C TYR A 118 4.99 2.73 10.00
N TYR A 119 5.40 3.90 10.49
CA TYR A 119 4.54 4.81 11.26
C TYR A 119 4.08 6.04 10.48
N ARG A 120 4.42 6.13 9.18
CA ARG A 120 4.37 7.40 8.45
C ARG A 120 3.28 7.49 7.39
N SER A 121 2.31 6.57 7.34
CA SER A 121 1.16 6.70 6.46
C SER A 121 -0.10 6.15 7.13
N ASP A 122 -1.23 6.28 6.49
CA ASP A 122 -2.58 6.05 7.01
C ASP A 122 -2.83 4.64 7.56
N HIS A 123 -2.11 3.63 7.07
CA HIS A 123 -2.17 2.26 7.56
C HIS A 123 -1.87 2.14 9.06
N TYR A 124 -1.08 3.05 9.61
CA TYR A 124 -0.69 2.96 11.01
C TYR A 124 -1.88 3.10 11.97
N ASN A 125 -2.88 3.90 11.62
CA ASN A 125 -4.08 4.03 12.43
C ASN A 125 -4.92 2.73 12.46
N PHE A 126 -4.90 1.95 11.39
CA PHE A 126 -5.50 0.60 11.37
C PHE A 126 -4.64 -0.40 12.16
N ALA A 127 -3.32 -0.37 11.99
CA ALA A 127 -2.39 -1.23 12.73
C ALA A 127 -2.51 -1.03 14.26
N ARG A 128 -2.64 0.21 14.71
CA ARG A 128 -2.88 0.54 16.14
C ARG A 128 -4.15 -0.08 16.71
N LYS A 129 -5.14 -0.34 15.87
CA LYS A 129 -6.40 -1.01 16.25
C LYS A 129 -6.34 -2.53 16.10
N GLY A 130 -5.16 -3.08 15.76
CA GLY A 130 -4.95 -4.52 15.60
C GLY A 130 -5.36 -5.07 14.23
N VAL A 131 -5.67 -4.23 13.25
CA VAL A 131 -5.94 -4.64 11.88
C VAL A 131 -4.61 -4.95 11.18
N PRO A 132 -4.43 -6.17 10.63
CA PRO A 132 -3.27 -6.48 9.78
C PRO A 132 -3.21 -5.52 8.59
N ILE A 133 -2.02 -5.08 8.24
CA ILE A 133 -1.82 -4.10 7.17
C ILE A 133 -0.73 -4.53 6.19
N ILE A 134 -0.80 -4.04 4.97
CA ILE A 134 0.33 -3.91 4.06
C ILE A 134 0.37 -2.48 3.55
N PHE A 135 1.51 -1.84 3.72
CA PHE A 135 1.77 -0.55 3.12
C PHE A 135 2.69 -0.72 1.91
N TYR A 136 2.18 -0.37 0.74
CA TYR A 136 2.90 -0.38 -0.54
C TYR A 136 3.50 0.99 -0.80
N PHE A 137 4.82 1.02 -1.01
CA PHE A 137 5.61 2.23 -1.04
C PHE A 137 6.72 2.14 -2.08
N ASP A 138 7.13 3.23 -2.69
CA ASP A 138 8.22 3.24 -3.67
C ASP A 138 9.51 3.92 -3.21
N GLY A 139 9.49 4.50 -2.01
CA GLY A 139 10.62 5.23 -1.46
C GLY A 139 10.47 6.74 -1.55
N ILE A 140 11.45 7.45 -1.00
CA ILE A 140 11.45 8.91 -1.01
C ILE A 140 12.27 9.39 -2.21
N HIS A 141 11.60 10.01 -3.16
CA HIS A 141 12.21 10.56 -4.37
C HIS A 141 12.64 12.04 -4.19
N ILE A 142 13.40 12.55 -5.15
CA ILE A 142 14.01 13.88 -5.06
C ILE A 142 12.97 15.03 -4.97
N ASP A 143 11.79 14.82 -5.51
CA ASP A 143 10.72 15.84 -5.51
C ASP A 143 9.76 15.70 -4.30
N TYR A 144 10.03 14.77 -3.37
CA TYR A 144 9.15 14.53 -2.21
C TYR A 144 8.93 15.81 -1.41
N HIS A 145 7.66 16.18 -1.21
CA HIS A 145 7.23 17.42 -0.57
C HIS A 145 7.76 18.71 -1.22
N GLN A 146 8.05 18.67 -2.53
CA GLN A 146 8.50 19.82 -3.28
C GLN A 146 7.46 20.27 -4.31
N PRO A 147 7.39 21.58 -4.63
CA PRO A 147 6.53 22.06 -5.72
C PRO A 147 6.85 21.45 -7.09
N SER A 148 8.04 20.87 -7.22
CA SER A 148 8.48 20.16 -8.42
C SER A 148 7.90 18.77 -8.59
N ASP A 149 7.15 18.24 -7.61
CA ASP A 149 6.49 16.93 -7.73
C ASP A 149 5.20 17.06 -8.55
N THR A 150 5.34 16.90 -9.85
CA THR A 150 4.29 17.10 -10.84
C THR A 150 3.87 15.79 -11.50
N PRO A 151 2.61 15.68 -12.00
CA PRO A 151 2.09 14.43 -12.56
C PRO A 151 2.87 13.87 -13.75
N ASP A 152 3.54 14.73 -14.53
CA ASP A 152 4.37 14.33 -15.68
C ASP A 152 5.62 13.51 -15.28
N LYS A 153 5.99 13.56 -14.01
CA LYS A 153 7.12 12.79 -13.46
C LYS A 153 6.72 11.39 -12.96
N ILE A 154 5.45 11.03 -12.99
CA ILE A 154 4.97 9.72 -12.59
C ILE A 154 5.33 8.69 -13.67
N TYR A 155 5.93 7.58 -13.24
CA TYR A 155 6.15 6.40 -14.09
C TYR A 155 4.88 5.56 -14.12
N TYR A 156 3.93 5.92 -14.98
CA TYR A 156 2.60 5.31 -15.02
C TYR A 156 2.62 3.80 -15.24
N ASP A 157 3.54 3.28 -16.04
CA ASP A 157 3.67 1.83 -16.28
C ASP A 157 4.08 1.09 -15.00
N ILE A 158 5.02 1.66 -14.25
CA ILE A 158 5.46 1.10 -12.95
C ILE A 158 4.33 1.19 -11.94
N MET A 159 3.67 2.34 -11.86
CA MET A 159 2.51 2.55 -10.99
C MET A 159 1.40 1.54 -11.29
N ALA A 160 1.08 1.32 -12.56
CA ALA A 160 0.07 0.35 -12.97
C ALA A 160 0.47 -1.08 -12.55
N LYS A 161 1.74 -1.45 -12.71
CA LYS A 161 2.23 -2.78 -12.30
C LYS A 161 2.15 -2.99 -10.79
N ARG A 162 2.52 -1.98 -9.99
CA ARG A 162 2.37 -2.01 -8.52
C ARG A 162 0.90 -2.09 -8.12
N ALA A 163 0.03 -1.30 -8.75
CA ALA A 163 -1.41 -1.37 -8.52
C ALA A 163 -2.01 -2.75 -8.88
N GLN A 164 -1.54 -3.39 -9.97
CA GLN A 164 -1.94 -4.75 -10.32
C GLN A 164 -1.53 -5.76 -9.23
N PHE A 165 -0.38 -5.59 -8.61
CA PHE A 165 0.03 -6.43 -7.48
C PHE A 165 -0.94 -6.30 -6.30
N VAL A 166 -1.40 -5.11 -6.01
CA VAL A 166 -2.41 -4.88 -4.94
C VAL A 166 -3.77 -5.48 -5.32
N PHE A 167 -4.10 -5.54 -6.61
CA PHE A 167 -5.38 -6.09 -7.09
C PHE A 167 -5.50 -7.59 -6.86
N TYR A 168 -4.41 -8.33 -7.04
CA TYR A 168 -4.41 -9.81 -6.94
C TYR A 168 -4.31 -10.29 -5.48
#